data_ab6401c950f7ac8c54b0195b8f906de4
#
_entry.id   ab6401c950f7ac8c54b0195b8f906de4
#
_cell.length_a   1.000
_cell.length_b   1.000
_cell.length_c   1.000
_cell.angle_alpha   90.00
_cell.angle_beta   90.00
_cell.angle_gamma   90.00
#
_symmetry.space_group_name_H-M   'P 1'
#
loop_
_entity.id
_entity.type
_entity.pdbx_description
1 polymer ?
#
loop_
_entity_poly.entity_id
_entity_poly.type
_entity_poly.pdbx_seq_one_letter_code
_entity_poly.pdbx_strand_id
1 'polypeptide(L)'
;MRLSDSLSDGKSYFYAEINRLRTIMEQLEKAPCFVLLDELLRGTNSEDKQSGTFRIIEKMVALNAIGVIATHDLEVCTLSEKYPDTLQNKCFESQITAGELYFDYTLKEGICQNKNATFLMEKMGVIW
;
A
#
# COMPACT_ATOMS: atom_id res chain seq x y z
N MET A 1 -13.14 4.26 -9.97
CA MET A 1 -14.18 3.41 -9.37
C MET A 1 -15.54 4.08 -9.49
N ARG A 2 -16.55 3.32 -9.79
CA ARG A 2 -17.90 3.86 -9.91
C ARG A 2 -18.57 3.84 -8.56
N LEU A 3 -19.17 4.94 -8.18
CA LEU A 3 -19.91 5.03 -6.92
C LEU A 3 -21.21 4.22 -6.93
N SER A 4 -21.68 3.86 -8.11
CA SER A 4 -22.91 3.09 -8.29
C SER A 4 -22.67 1.58 -8.35
N ASP A 5 -21.48 1.10 -8.05
CA ASP A 5 -21.17 -0.32 -8.07
C ASP A 5 -22.06 -1.06 -7.09
N SER A 6 -22.66 -2.15 -7.55
CA SER A 6 -23.45 -3.03 -6.70
C SER A 6 -22.53 -3.87 -5.82
N LEU A 7 -23.10 -4.49 -4.77
CA LEU A 7 -22.36 -5.45 -3.94
C LEU A 7 -21.80 -6.60 -4.77
N SER A 8 -22.54 -6.99 -5.82
CA SER A 8 -22.10 -8.05 -6.74
C SER A 8 -20.84 -7.62 -7.50
N ASP A 9 -20.82 -6.38 -8.00
CA ASP A 9 -19.65 -5.85 -8.71
C ASP A 9 -18.46 -5.69 -7.79
N GLY A 10 -18.67 -5.26 -6.54
CA GLY A 10 -17.63 -5.17 -5.53
C GLY A 10 -17.01 -6.52 -5.21
N LYS A 11 -17.85 -7.56 -5.06
CA LYS A 11 -17.38 -8.93 -4.86
C LYS A 11 -16.60 -9.45 -6.06
N SER A 12 -17.07 -9.15 -7.26
CA SER A 12 -16.39 -9.57 -8.49
C SER A 12 -15.02 -8.93 -8.61
N TYR A 13 -14.91 -7.66 -8.26
CA TYR A 13 -13.64 -6.95 -8.26
C TYR A 13 -12.64 -7.56 -7.28
N PHE A 14 -13.09 -7.81 -6.05
CA PHE A 14 -12.25 -8.44 -5.02
C PHE A 14 -11.81 -9.84 -5.43
N TYR A 15 -12.74 -10.63 -5.96
CA TYR A 15 -12.43 -11.99 -6.41
C TYR A 15 -11.41 -11.98 -7.54
N ALA A 16 -11.54 -11.04 -8.48
CA ALA A 16 -10.59 -10.89 -9.58
C ALA A 16 -9.19 -10.53 -9.07
N GLU A 17 -9.10 -9.67 -8.06
CA GLU A 17 -7.83 -9.32 -7.43
C GLU A 17 -7.19 -10.54 -6.78
N ILE A 18 -7.95 -11.33 -6.02
CA ILE A 18 -7.46 -12.55 -5.39
C ILE A 18 -6.94 -13.54 -6.44
N ASN A 19 -7.65 -13.70 -7.53
CA ASN A 19 -7.21 -14.58 -8.63
C ASN A 19 -5.90 -14.09 -9.25
N ARG A 20 -5.74 -12.78 -9.41
CA ARG A 20 -4.50 -12.19 -9.92
C ARG A 20 -3.33 -12.44 -8.98
N LEU A 21 -3.56 -12.25 -7.67
CA LEU A 21 -2.54 -12.53 -6.66
C LEU A 21 -2.15 -14.00 -6.65
N ARG A 22 -3.10 -14.92 -6.83
CA ARG A 22 -2.81 -16.35 -6.94
C ARG A 22 -1.89 -16.62 -8.13
N THR A 23 -2.17 -16.02 -9.27
CA THR A 23 -1.34 -16.16 -10.46
C THR A 23 0.08 -15.66 -10.22
N ILE A 24 0.23 -14.52 -9.54
CA ILE A 24 1.54 -13.98 -9.19
C ILE A 24 2.31 -14.96 -8.30
N MET A 25 1.65 -15.51 -7.29
CA MET A 25 2.28 -16.48 -6.39
C MET A 25 2.72 -17.74 -7.12
N GLU A 26 1.89 -18.25 -8.02
CA GLU A 26 2.22 -19.42 -8.83
C GLU A 26 3.44 -19.15 -9.72
N GLN A 27 3.52 -17.96 -10.30
CA GLN A 27 4.68 -17.58 -11.11
C GLN A 27 5.95 -17.46 -10.27
N LEU A 28 5.84 -16.89 -9.07
CA LEU A 28 6.97 -16.76 -8.15
C LEU A 28 7.52 -18.12 -7.72
N GLU A 29 6.67 -19.12 -7.60
CA GLU A 29 7.10 -20.49 -7.27
C GLU A 29 7.90 -21.13 -8.41
N LYS A 30 7.69 -20.70 -9.65
CA LYS A 30 8.32 -21.29 -10.82
C LYS A 30 9.62 -20.58 -11.21
N ALA A 31 9.69 -19.26 -11.07
CA ALA A 31 10.82 -18.46 -11.54
C ALA A 31 10.86 -17.12 -10.83
N PRO A 32 12.03 -16.47 -10.75
CA PRO A 32 12.12 -15.12 -10.22
C PRO A 32 11.27 -14.15 -11.03
N CYS A 33 10.53 -13.28 -10.32
CA CYS A 33 9.68 -12.27 -10.94
C CYS A 33 9.90 -10.93 -10.24
N PHE A 34 9.79 -9.85 -11.01
CA PHE A 34 9.72 -8.50 -10.45
C PHE A 34 8.23 -8.14 -10.29
N VAL A 35 7.83 -7.82 -9.07
CA VAL A 35 6.43 -7.64 -8.72
C VAL A 35 6.15 -6.18 -8.38
N LEU A 36 5.11 -5.62 -8.99
CA LEU A 36 4.65 -4.27 -8.69
C LEU A 36 3.20 -4.36 -8.22
N LEU A 37 2.94 -3.93 -7.00
CA LEU A 37 1.61 -3.95 -6.40
C LEU A 37 1.25 -2.56 -5.87
N ASP A 38 0.03 -2.14 -6.16
CA ASP A 38 -0.48 -0.84 -5.74
C ASP A 38 -1.76 -1.06 -4.95
N GLU A 39 -1.75 -0.73 -3.66
CA GLU A 39 -2.90 -0.81 -2.78
C GLU A 39 -3.63 -2.15 -2.83
N LEU A 40 -3.11 -3.11 -2.09
CA LEU A 40 -3.69 -4.46 -2.04
C LEU A 40 -5.04 -4.50 -1.30
N LEU A 41 -5.91 -5.38 -1.77
CA LEU A 41 -7.12 -5.80 -1.08
C LEU A 41 -8.10 -4.66 -0.79
N ARG A 42 -8.34 -3.82 -1.80
CA ARG A 42 -9.26 -2.67 -1.67
C ARG A 42 -10.71 -3.09 -1.46
N GLY A 43 -11.08 -4.30 -1.87
CA GLY A 43 -12.46 -4.75 -1.87
C GLY A 43 -12.94 -5.39 -0.58
N THR A 44 -12.18 -5.31 0.51
CA THR A 44 -12.55 -5.90 1.78
C THR A 44 -12.40 -4.90 2.93
N ASN A 45 -12.79 -5.32 4.13
CA ASN A 45 -12.70 -4.46 5.32
C ASN A 45 -11.25 -4.24 5.76
N SER A 46 -11.03 -3.24 6.63
CA SER A 46 -9.69 -2.82 7.06
C SER A 46 -8.90 -3.92 7.75
N GLU A 47 -9.56 -4.72 8.57
CA GLU A 47 -8.90 -5.78 9.34
C GLU A 47 -8.41 -6.90 8.43
N ASP A 48 -9.27 -7.39 7.54
CA ASP A 48 -8.90 -8.42 6.58
C ASP A 48 -7.86 -7.90 5.59
N LYS A 49 -7.98 -6.65 5.18
CA LYS A 49 -7.01 -6.00 4.30
C LYS A 49 -5.62 -6.00 4.93
N GLN A 50 -5.50 -5.58 6.19
CA GLN A 50 -4.22 -5.50 6.87
C GLN A 50 -3.62 -6.89 7.09
N SER A 51 -4.41 -7.80 7.64
CA SER A 51 -3.97 -9.18 7.89
C SER A 51 -3.57 -9.87 6.59
N GLY A 52 -4.37 -9.74 5.56
CA GLY A 52 -4.09 -10.34 4.25
C GLY A 52 -2.82 -9.76 3.62
N THR A 53 -2.65 -8.45 3.68
CA THR A 53 -1.46 -7.80 3.13
C THR A 53 -0.19 -8.26 3.84
N PHE A 54 -0.19 -8.36 5.16
CA PHE A 54 0.94 -8.91 5.92
C PHE A 54 1.31 -10.29 5.42
N ARG A 55 0.33 -11.17 5.31
CA ARG A 55 0.58 -12.57 4.93
C ARG A 55 1.01 -12.70 3.48
N ILE A 56 0.51 -11.84 2.59
CA ILE A 56 0.95 -11.79 1.20
C ILE A 56 2.43 -11.40 1.13
N ILE A 57 2.82 -10.35 1.84
CA ILE A 57 4.21 -9.89 1.85
C ILE A 57 5.12 -10.97 2.44
N GLU A 58 4.71 -11.61 3.52
CA GLU A 58 5.50 -12.68 4.13
C GLU A 58 5.71 -13.85 3.17
N LYS A 59 4.67 -14.22 2.42
CA LYS A 59 4.81 -15.26 1.40
C LYS A 59 5.75 -14.83 0.29
N MET A 60 5.66 -13.59 -0.15
CA MET A 60 6.56 -13.05 -1.18
C MET A 60 8.02 -13.04 -0.71
N VAL A 61 8.25 -12.69 0.56
CA VAL A 61 9.60 -12.78 1.14
C VAL A 61 10.10 -14.22 1.11
N ALA A 62 9.26 -15.18 1.49
CA ALA A 62 9.63 -16.60 1.49
C ALA A 62 9.93 -17.11 0.07
N LEU A 63 9.27 -16.57 -0.94
CA LEU A 63 9.47 -16.92 -2.34
C LEU A 63 10.58 -16.10 -3.03
N ASN A 64 11.31 -15.28 -2.27
CA ASN A 64 12.39 -14.44 -2.78
C ASN A 64 11.96 -13.48 -3.88
N ALA A 65 10.76 -12.92 -3.75
CA ALA A 65 10.27 -11.93 -4.70
C ALA A 65 11.09 -10.65 -4.60
N ILE A 66 11.20 -9.96 -5.72
CA ILE A 66 11.81 -8.64 -5.81
C ILE A 66 10.73 -7.70 -6.35
N GLY A 67 10.52 -6.56 -5.70
CA GLY A 67 9.50 -5.66 -6.21
C GLY A 67 9.22 -4.47 -5.32
N VAL A 68 8.13 -3.81 -5.63
CA VAL A 68 7.67 -2.62 -4.91
C VAL A 68 6.19 -2.77 -4.60
N ILE A 69 5.82 -2.42 -3.38
CA ILE A 69 4.42 -2.39 -2.94
C ILE A 69 4.13 -0.97 -2.47
N ALA A 70 3.17 -0.33 -3.13
CA ALA A 70 2.71 1.00 -2.72
C ALA A 70 1.55 0.84 -1.74
N THR A 71 1.67 1.48 -0.59
CA THR A 71 0.64 1.47 0.44
C THR A 71 0.70 2.73 1.28
N HIS A 72 -0.42 3.12 1.86
CA HIS A 72 -0.42 4.15 2.91
C HIS A 72 -0.78 3.57 4.29
N ASP A 73 -0.78 2.25 4.42
CA ASP A 73 -0.99 1.60 5.70
C ASP A 73 0.34 1.50 6.46
N LEU A 74 0.51 2.35 7.47
CA LEU A 74 1.76 2.42 8.23
C LEU A 74 2.04 1.13 9.00
N GLU A 75 1.01 0.39 9.39
CA GLU A 75 1.20 -0.89 10.09
C GLU A 75 1.86 -1.92 9.18
N VAL A 76 1.53 -1.93 7.90
CA VAL A 76 2.17 -2.82 6.93
C VAL A 76 3.67 -2.52 6.84
N CYS A 77 4.05 -1.25 6.95
CA CYS A 77 5.44 -0.84 6.89
C CYS A 77 6.28 -1.37 8.06
N THR A 78 5.66 -1.75 9.17
CA THR A 78 6.38 -2.32 10.33
C THR A 78 6.96 -3.70 10.05
N LEU A 79 6.55 -4.36 8.98
CA LEU A 79 7.13 -5.65 8.59
C LEU A 79 8.63 -5.55 8.30
N SER A 80 9.14 -4.38 7.99
CA SER A 80 10.58 -4.18 7.80
C SER A 80 11.39 -4.48 9.07
N GLU A 81 10.77 -4.37 10.22
CA GLU A 81 11.42 -4.71 11.51
C GLU A 81 11.62 -6.21 11.66
N LYS A 82 10.68 -7.00 11.13
CA LYS A 82 10.76 -8.47 11.12
C LYS A 82 11.71 -8.99 10.05
N TYR A 83 11.82 -8.29 8.93
CA TYR A 83 12.65 -8.68 7.79
C TYR A 83 13.58 -7.54 7.37
N PRO A 84 14.53 -7.13 8.27
CA PRO A 84 15.33 -5.92 8.04
C PRO A 84 16.28 -6.01 6.86
N ASP A 85 16.70 -7.23 6.48
CA ASP A 85 17.61 -7.43 5.36
C ASP A 85 16.88 -7.60 4.02
N THR A 86 15.54 -7.68 4.06
CA THR A 86 14.73 -7.99 2.88
C THR A 86 13.79 -6.86 2.53
N LEU A 87 13.16 -6.24 3.53
CA LEU A 87 12.16 -5.19 3.33
C LEU A 87 12.72 -3.83 3.73
N GLN A 88 12.52 -2.86 2.85
CA GLN A 88 12.89 -1.48 3.09
C GLN A 88 11.70 -0.58 2.86
N ASN A 89 11.59 0.45 3.68
CA ASN A 89 10.55 1.46 3.53
C ASN A 89 11.13 2.69 2.86
N LYS A 90 10.40 3.20 1.88
CA LYS A 90 10.67 4.46 1.19
C LYS A 90 9.41 5.28 1.21
N CYS A 91 9.53 6.57 1.12
CA CYS A 91 8.36 7.43 1.14
C CYS A 91 8.55 8.70 0.32
N PHE A 92 7.40 9.28 -0.06
CA PHE A 92 7.33 10.63 -0.57
C PHE A 92 6.58 11.46 0.46
N GLU A 93 7.16 12.56 0.89
CA GLU A 93 6.57 13.40 1.92
C GLU A 93 6.21 14.76 1.38
N SER A 94 5.11 15.32 1.88
CA SER A 94 4.80 16.72 1.70
C SER A 94 5.29 17.51 2.90
N GLN A 95 5.59 18.78 2.69
CA GLN A 95 6.04 19.68 3.74
C GLN A 95 5.17 20.93 3.74
N ILE A 96 5.05 21.54 4.92
CA ILE A 96 4.37 22.83 5.05
C ILE A 96 5.44 23.91 5.18
N THR A 97 5.52 24.77 4.18
CA THR A 97 6.49 25.87 4.13
C THR A 97 5.75 27.18 3.91
N ALA A 98 5.93 28.14 4.81
CA ALA A 98 5.28 29.45 4.73
C ALA A 98 3.75 29.36 4.62
N GLY A 99 3.15 28.40 5.33
CA GLY A 99 1.70 28.18 5.31
C GLY A 99 1.16 27.48 4.07
N GLU A 100 2.04 27.01 3.19
CA GLU A 100 1.67 26.33 1.96
C GLU A 100 2.18 24.89 1.97
N LEU A 101 1.39 23.99 1.35
CA LEU A 101 1.78 22.61 1.18
C LEU A 101 2.73 22.49 -0.01
N TYR A 102 3.87 21.85 0.23
CA TYR A 102 4.92 21.69 -0.77
C TYR A 102 5.29 20.21 -0.93
N PHE A 103 5.41 19.77 -2.19
CA PHE A 103 5.87 18.42 -2.55
C PHE A 103 7.17 18.54 -3.33
N ASP A 104 8.23 17.91 -2.87
CA ASP A 104 9.51 17.90 -3.58
C ASP A 104 9.67 16.72 -4.54
N TYR A 105 8.72 15.77 -4.53
CA TYR A 105 8.71 14.58 -5.38
C TYR A 105 9.99 13.74 -5.26
N THR A 106 10.62 13.79 -4.10
CA THR A 106 11.87 13.08 -3.84
C THR A 106 11.59 11.84 -3.01
N LEU A 107 12.10 10.69 -3.47
CA LEU A 107 12.01 9.44 -2.72
C LEU A 107 12.97 9.49 -1.55
N LYS A 108 12.45 9.26 -0.35
CA LYS A 108 13.22 9.33 0.90
C LYS A 108 13.20 8.00 1.63
N GLU A 109 14.18 7.80 2.48
CA GLU A 109 14.23 6.62 3.35
C GLU A 109 13.18 6.73 4.45
N GLY A 110 12.58 5.59 4.78
CA GLY A 110 11.74 5.46 5.95
C GLY A 110 10.26 5.52 5.66
N ILE A 111 9.50 5.63 6.74
CA ILE A 111 8.04 5.64 6.73
C ILE A 111 7.56 7.10 6.77
N CYS A 112 6.55 7.42 5.98
CA CYS A 112 5.97 8.76 5.96
C CYS A 112 5.35 9.09 7.32
N GLN A 113 5.78 10.20 7.92
CA GLN A 113 5.30 10.66 9.20
C GLN A 113 4.34 11.86 9.08
N ASN A 114 4.20 12.41 7.88
CA ASN A 114 3.46 13.65 7.67
C ASN A 114 1.96 13.40 7.59
N LYS A 115 1.20 14.18 8.35
CA LYS A 115 -0.28 14.14 8.37
C LYS A 115 -0.85 15.44 7.80
N ASN A 116 -0.36 15.83 6.62
CA ASN A 116 -0.68 17.12 6.03
C ASN A 116 -2.11 17.21 5.46
N ALA A 117 -2.82 16.09 5.38
CA ALA A 117 -4.22 16.11 4.97
C ALA A 117 -5.10 16.92 5.93
N THR A 118 -4.87 16.79 7.24
CA THR A 118 -5.59 17.56 8.25
C THR A 118 -5.33 19.06 8.08
N PHE A 119 -4.07 19.43 7.89
CA PHE A 119 -3.72 20.84 7.62
C PHE A 119 -4.45 21.37 6.38
N LEU A 120 -4.48 20.60 5.32
CA LEU A 120 -5.15 21.01 4.09
C LEU A 120 -6.65 21.19 4.30
N MET A 121 -7.27 20.29 5.04
CA MET A 121 -8.70 20.37 5.35
C MET A 121 -9.03 21.60 6.20
N GLU A 122 -8.18 21.91 7.18
CA GLU A 122 -8.34 23.13 7.98
C GLU A 122 -8.18 24.38 7.13
N LYS A 123 -7.15 24.42 6.30
CA LYS A 123 -6.87 25.55 5.42
C LYS A 123 -8.01 25.83 4.45
N MET A 124 -8.64 24.78 3.95
CA MET A 124 -9.76 24.89 3.02
C MET A 124 -11.12 25.07 3.71
N GLY A 125 -11.14 25.10 5.03
CA GLY A 125 -12.37 25.32 5.78
C GLY A 125 -13.30 24.11 5.84
N VAL A 126 -12.78 22.92 5.55
CA VAL A 126 -13.56 21.67 5.61
C VAL A 126 -13.75 21.23 7.07
N ILE A 127 -12.77 21.49 7.91
CA ILE A 127 -12.79 21.21 9.35
C ILE A 127 -12.28 22.43 10.11
N TRP A 128 -12.44 22.42 11.45
CA TRP A 128 -12.02 23.51 12.33
C TRP A 128 -10.69 23.20 13.02
#